data_1067d4aaa6f9d3916ab8536b9a75a8e8
#
_entry.id   1067d4aaa6f9d3916ab8536b9a75a8e8
#
_cell.length_a   1.000
_cell.length_b   1.000
_cell.length_c   1.000
_cell.angle_alpha   90.00
_cell.angle_beta   90.00
_cell.angle_gamma   90.00
#
_symmetry.space_group_name_H-M   'P 1'
#
loop_
_entity.id
_entity.type
_entity.pdbx_description
1 polymer ?
#
loop_
_entity_poly.entity_id
_entity_poly.type
_entity_poly.pdbx_seq_one_letter_code
_entity_poly.pdbx_strand_id
1 'polypeptide(L)'
;FSYDGSRRVDYIASIENIWVQPIPTEDATKWRVGQHFRQSINASTSDPNPQVTEPQTKERDELLGEWDRKPQWTLTYTSPDRGPLFDQGNQQRVYSTVVMDLTASSPNATPYTGGVDNYHSSVRYDYAGKPAGKYKGTVFTAARVELVMSQKDPEAKESALHIYDALNRPERTFPSWPGKTIPGAKEPLHRVIDPDKIDANRKKSIQECKKVWGDYTGSGLECDEYPFASTEEGSTKGDNRFSVRMIDGPDNRKGGEYVNAVYTLNRVLNGDPFYVKITN
;
A
#
# COMPACT_ATOMS: atom_id res chain seq x y z
N PHE A 1 -9.39 -4.58 -9.65
CA PHE A 1 -9.44 -3.10 -9.63
C PHE A 1 -9.92 -2.61 -8.27
N SER A 2 -9.24 -1.64 -7.68
CA SER A 2 -9.67 -0.92 -6.48
C SER A 2 -10.01 0.52 -6.86
N TYR A 3 -10.84 1.18 -6.05
CA TYR A 3 -11.40 2.48 -6.41
C TYR A 3 -11.19 3.53 -5.32
N ASP A 4 -10.65 4.68 -5.69
CA ASP A 4 -10.71 5.88 -4.88
C ASP A 4 -12.11 6.52 -5.00
N GLY A 5 -12.71 6.86 -3.87
CA GLY A 5 -14.08 7.37 -3.78
C GLY A 5 -15.17 6.30 -3.71
N SER A 6 -14.81 5.00 -3.66
CA SER A 6 -15.75 3.91 -3.51
C SER A 6 -15.19 2.77 -2.66
N ARG A 7 -16.01 2.18 -1.80
CA ARG A 7 -15.69 0.95 -1.06
C ARG A 7 -16.07 -0.26 -1.91
N ARG A 8 -15.39 -0.40 -3.05
CA ARG A 8 -15.65 -1.43 -4.06
C ARG A 8 -14.34 -1.99 -4.60
N VAL A 9 -14.33 -3.28 -4.87
CA VAL A 9 -13.29 -3.96 -5.62
C VAL A 9 -13.92 -4.83 -6.69
N ASP A 10 -13.36 -4.82 -7.89
CA ASP A 10 -13.72 -5.71 -8.98
C ASP A 10 -12.54 -6.63 -9.30
N TYR A 11 -12.83 -7.92 -9.36
CA TYR A 11 -11.91 -8.94 -9.84
C TYR A 11 -12.37 -9.39 -11.22
N ILE A 12 -11.44 -9.47 -12.16
CA ILE A 12 -11.61 -10.19 -13.41
C ILE A 12 -10.93 -11.53 -13.23
N ALA A 13 -11.72 -12.58 -13.26
CA ALA A 13 -11.23 -13.95 -13.24
C ALA A 13 -11.22 -14.51 -14.65
N SER A 14 -10.17 -15.25 -15.00
CA SER A 14 -10.03 -15.84 -16.33
C SER A 14 -9.47 -17.27 -16.26
N ILE A 15 -9.78 -18.05 -17.28
CA ILE A 15 -9.05 -19.27 -17.64
C ILE A 15 -8.68 -19.09 -19.12
N GLU A 16 -7.38 -18.98 -19.37
CA GLU A 16 -6.85 -18.66 -20.68
C GLU A 16 -5.74 -19.66 -21.06
N ASN A 17 -5.46 -19.80 -22.36
CA ASN A 17 -4.40 -20.67 -22.87
C ASN A 17 -4.59 -22.13 -22.45
N ILE A 18 -5.80 -22.65 -22.56
CA ILE A 18 -6.13 -24.03 -22.19
C ILE A 18 -5.37 -24.98 -23.13
N TRP A 19 -4.54 -25.80 -22.54
CA TRP A 19 -3.87 -26.89 -23.27
C TRP A 19 -4.25 -28.22 -22.63
N VAL A 20 -4.68 -29.17 -23.46
CA VAL A 20 -5.10 -30.49 -23.02
C VAL A 20 -4.16 -31.54 -23.62
N GLN A 21 -3.51 -32.34 -22.76
CA GLN A 21 -2.79 -33.52 -23.23
C GLN A 21 -3.81 -34.59 -23.60
N PRO A 22 -3.84 -35.07 -24.85
CA PRO A 22 -4.75 -36.15 -25.26
C PRO A 22 -4.53 -37.42 -24.44
N ILE A 23 -5.61 -37.92 -23.88
CA ILE A 23 -5.65 -39.24 -23.21
C ILE A 23 -6.62 -40.12 -24.01
N PRO A 24 -6.19 -41.28 -24.53
CA PRO A 24 -7.00 -42.07 -25.45
C PRO A 24 -8.37 -42.52 -24.91
N THR A 25 -8.49 -42.62 -23.59
CA THR A 25 -9.74 -43.04 -22.90
C THR A 25 -10.63 -41.90 -22.49
N GLU A 26 -10.23 -40.65 -22.73
CA GLU A 26 -10.95 -39.48 -22.25
C GLU A 26 -11.39 -38.58 -23.42
N ASP A 27 -12.61 -38.09 -23.31
CA ASP A 27 -13.18 -37.10 -24.20
C ASP A 27 -13.05 -35.69 -23.59
N ALA A 28 -12.06 -34.95 -24.03
CA ALA A 28 -11.80 -33.60 -23.50
C ALA A 28 -12.96 -32.61 -23.68
N THR A 29 -13.88 -32.86 -24.61
CA THR A 29 -15.08 -32.04 -24.78
C THR A 29 -16.08 -32.17 -23.61
N LYS A 30 -15.92 -33.17 -22.77
CA LYS A 30 -16.71 -33.38 -21.56
C LYS A 30 -16.02 -32.91 -20.27
N TRP A 31 -14.84 -32.42 -20.37
CA TRP A 31 -14.11 -31.91 -19.22
C TRP A 31 -14.67 -30.58 -18.78
N ARG A 32 -14.75 -30.41 -17.48
CA ARG A 32 -15.21 -29.20 -16.84
C ARG A 32 -14.11 -28.63 -15.96
N VAL A 33 -14.01 -27.32 -15.92
CA VAL A 33 -13.15 -26.58 -14.98
C VAL A 33 -13.98 -25.51 -14.30
N GLY A 34 -13.81 -25.41 -13.00
CA GLY A 34 -14.53 -24.45 -12.18
C GLY A 34 -13.60 -23.53 -11.40
N GLN A 35 -14.05 -22.31 -11.20
CA GLN A 35 -13.51 -21.33 -10.27
C GLN A 35 -14.54 -21.04 -9.20
N HIS A 36 -14.15 -21.18 -7.93
CA HIS A 36 -15.00 -20.92 -6.77
C HIS A 36 -14.32 -19.87 -5.90
N PHE A 37 -15.04 -18.81 -5.57
CA PHE A 37 -14.52 -17.72 -4.77
C PHE A 37 -15.14 -17.69 -3.39
N ARG A 38 -14.30 -17.61 -2.38
CA ARG A 38 -14.69 -17.47 -0.97
C ARG A 38 -14.12 -16.17 -0.42
N GLN A 39 -14.89 -15.49 0.41
CA GLN A 39 -14.49 -14.25 1.06
C GLN A 39 -14.51 -14.40 2.58
N SER A 40 -13.56 -13.78 3.26
CA SER A 40 -13.54 -13.67 4.73
C SER A 40 -13.14 -12.27 5.16
N ILE A 41 -13.70 -11.81 6.27
CA ILE A 41 -13.31 -10.56 6.92
C ILE A 41 -12.15 -10.85 7.87
N ASN A 42 -11.08 -10.06 7.77
CA ASN A 42 -9.86 -10.28 8.54
C ASN A 42 -9.94 -9.68 9.96
N ALA A 43 -9.22 -10.27 10.90
CA ALA A 43 -9.16 -9.83 12.30
C ALA A 43 -8.57 -8.41 12.47
N SER A 44 -7.80 -7.92 11.51
CA SER A 44 -7.24 -6.55 11.50
C SER A 44 -8.29 -5.46 11.22
N THR A 45 -9.53 -5.84 10.96
CA THR A 45 -10.64 -4.91 10.74
C THR A 45 -10.91 -4.07 12.00
N SER A 46 -10.99 -2.76 11.83
CA SER A 46 -11.29 -1.81 12.91
C SER A 46 -12.75 -1.32 12.94
N ASP A 47 -13.51 -1.61 11.89
CA ASP A 47 -14.95 -1.33 11.86
C ASP A 47 -15.66 -2.20 12.92
N PRO A 48 -16.45 -1.61 13.82
CA PRO A 48 -17.14 -2.36 14.88
C PRO A 48 -18.26 -3.27 14.36
N ASN A 49 -18.72 -3.07 13.13
CA ASN A 49 -19.75 -3.90 12.49
C ASN A 49 -19.38 -4.09 11.01
N PRO A 50 -18.33 -4.87 10.74
CA PRO A 50 -17.79 -5.01 9.41
C PRO A 50 -18.73 -5.81 8.51
N GLN A 51 -18.91 -5.33 7.28
CA GLN A 51 -19.74 -6.00 6.28
C GLN A 51 -19.05 -5.95 4.92
N VAL A 52 -19.14 -7.05 4.19
CA VAL A 52 -18.79 -7.15 2.78
C VAL A 52 -19.95 -7.79 2.04
N THR A 53 -20.47 -7.10 1.05
CA THR A 53 -21.47 -7.62 0.13
C THR A 53 -20.74 -8.37 -0.98
N GLU A 54 -21.01 -9.66 -1.07
CA GLU A 54 -20.44 -10.54 -2.08
C GLU A 54 -21.25 -10.50 -3.39
N PRO A 55 -20.65 -10.87 -4.54
CA PRO A 55 -21.39 -11.02 -5.79
C PRO A 55 -22.43 -12.17 -5.66
N GLN A 56 -23.52 -12.07 -6.41
CA GLN A 56 -24.55 -13.12 -6.44
C GLN A 56 -23.99 -14.45 -6.98
N THR A 57 -23.12 -14.37 -8.00
CA THR A 57 -22.43 -15.52 -8.56
C THR A 57 -20.99 -15.50 -8.09
N LYS A 58 -20.58 -16.52 -7.34
CA LYS A 58 -19.23 -16.69 -6.78
C LYS A 58 -18.50 -17.89 -7.38
N GLU A 59 -19.16 -18.62 -8.24
CA GLU A 59 -18.62 -19.80 -8.87
C GLU A 59 -19.02 -19.85 -10.34
N ARG A 60 -18.13 -20.37 -11.15
CA ARG A 60 -18.35 -20.65 -12.55
C ARG A 60 -17.69 -21.98 -12.86
N ASP A 61 -18.48 -22.99 -13.19
CA ASP A 61 -18.03 -24.31 -13.58
C ASP A 61 -18.58 -24.62 -14.98
N GLU A 62 -17.70 -24.72 -15.97
CA GLU A 62 -18.05 -24.82 -17.37
C GLU A 62 -17.23 -25.89 -18.09
N LEU A 63 -17.74 -26.35 -19.23
CA LEU A 63 -16.95 -27.14 -20.17
C LEU A 63 -15.74 -26.34 -20.68
N LEU A 64 -14.65 -27.02 -20.99
CA LEU A 64 -13.46 -26.34 -21.54
C LEU A 64 -13.77 -25.49 -22.76
N GLY A 65 -14.62 -25.95 -23.67
CA GLY A 65 -15.02 -25.17 -24.84
C GLY A 65 -15.85 -23.91 -24.53
N GLU A 66 -16.52 -23.86 -23.36
CA GLU A 66 -17.19 -22.63 -22.92
C GLU A 66 -16.16 -21.59 -22.40
N TRP A 67 -15.13 -22.06 -21.72
CA TRP A 67 -14.02 -21.19 -21.30
C TRP A 67 -13.27 -20.61 -22.50
N ASP A 68 -13.03 -21.40 -23.55
CA ASP A 68 -12.42 -20.87 -24.80
C ASP A 68 -13.25 -19.77 -25.43
N ARG A 69 -14.57 -19.91 -25.44
CA ARG A 69 -15.47 -18.90 -26.03
C ARG A 69 -15.64 -17.68 -25.15
N LYS A 70 -15.62 -17.83 -23.84
CA LYS A 70 -15.79 -16.75 -22.87
C LYS A 70 -14.84 -16.93 -21.71
N PRO A 71 -13.56 -16.60 -21.88
CA PRO A 71 -12.51 -16.92 -20.90
C PRO A 71 -12.59 -16.12 -19.59
N GLN A 72 -13.34 -15.03 -19.56
CA GLN A 72 -13.35 -14.08 -18.45
C GLN A 72 -14.73 -13.87 -17.85
N TRP A 73 -14.76 -13.54 -16.58
CA TRP A 73 -15.93 -13.05 -15.87
C TRP A 73 -15.52 -12.13 -14.72
N THR A 74 -16.48 -11.36 -14.18
CA THR A 74 -16.20 -10.33 -13.19
C THR A 74 -16.93 -10.63 -11.89
N LEU A 75 -16.21 -10.44 -10.77
CA LEU A 75 -16.77 -10.48 -9.41
C LEU A 75 -16.62 -9.12 -8.77
N THR A 76 -17.72 -8.60 -8.24
CA THR A 76 -17.74 -7.31 -7.52
C THR A 76 -18.01 -7.55 -6.05
N TYR A 77 -17.12 -7.02 -5.20
CA TYR A 77 -17.31 -6.98 -3.76
C TYR A 77 -17.41 -5.52 -3.31
N THR A 78 -18.32 -5.24 -2.41
CA THR A 78 -18.52 -3.91 -1.84
C THR A 78 -18.61 -3.98 -0.33
N SER A 79 -18.18 -2.90 0.34
CA SER A 79 -18.41 -2.76 1.77
C SER A 79 -19.21 -1.48 2.00
N PRO A 80 -20.39 -1.54 2.64
CA PRO A 80 -21.18 -0.34 2.90
C PRO A 80 -20.43 0.62 3.81
N ASP A 81 -20.51 1.91 3.53
CA ASP A 81 -20.06 2.94 4.45
C ASP A 81 -21.25 3.48 5.25
N ARG A 82 -20.97 3.98 6.43
CA ARG A 82 -21.95 4.59 7.31
C ARG A 82 -21.77 6.10 7.41
N GLY A 83 -20.98 6.66 6.51
CA GLY A 83 -20.70 8.07 6.40
C GLY A 83 -19.82 8.60 7.53
N PRO A 84 -19.79 9.94 7.71
CA PRO A 84 -18.86 10.62 8.61
C PRO A 84 -19.07 10.35 10.10
N LEU A 85 -20.11 9.64 10.50
CA LEU A 85 -20.37 9.29 11.92
C LEU A 85 -19.25 8.44 12.53
N PHE A 86 -18.47 7.77 11.70
CA PHE A 86 -17.31 6.95 12.09
C PHE A 86 -16.00 7.62 11.74
N ASP A 87 -16.01 8.90 11.59
CA ASP A 87 -14.91 9.68 11.05
C ASP A 87 -13.64 9.58 11.87
N GLN A 88 -12.68 10.24 11.36
CA GLN A 88 -11.31 10.49 11.77
C GLN A 88 -10.33 9.59 11.04
N GLY A 89 -10.75 9.01 9.92
CA GLY A 89 -9.88 8.35 8.97
C GLY A 89 -9.40 6.96 9.36
N ASN A 90 -9.78 6.45 10.52
CA ASN A 90 -9.16 5.22 11.05
C ASN A 90 -10.15 4.13 11.45
N GLN A 91 -11.42 4.47 11.71
CA GLN A 91 -12.34 3.59 12.41
C GLN A 91 -13.22 2.72 11.51
N GLN A 92 -13.26 2.99 10.23
CA GLN A 92 -14.09 2.22 9.29
C GLN A 92 -13.27 1.36 8.32
N ARG A 93 -12.16 0.81 8.79
CA ARG A 93 -11.37 -0.09 7.97
C ARG A 93 -11.95 -1.49 8.04
N VAL A 94 -12.39 -2.01 6.90
CA VAL A 94 -12.75 -3.42 6.73
C VAL A 94 -11.69 -4.07 5.87
N TYR A 95 -11.00 -5.04 6.42
CA TYR A 95 -10.04 -5.87 5.67
C TYR A 95 -10.71 -7.16 5.29
N SER A 96 -10.62 -7.53 4.03
CA SER A 96 -11.22 -8.73 3.48
C SER A 96 -10.25 -9.46 2.58
N THR A 97 -10.24 -10.78 2.68
CA THR A 97 -9.47 -11.65 1.79
C THR A 97 -10.43 -12.45 0.92
N VAL A 98 -10.17 -12.45 -0.37
CA VAL A 98 -10.85 -13.29 -1.36
C VAL A 98 -9.88 -14.39 -1.78
N VAL A 99 -10.33 -15.64 -1.73
CA VAL A 99 -9.58 -16.83 -2.12
C VAL A 99 -10.29 -17.51 -3.26
N MET A 100 -9.54 -18.01 -4.24
CA MET A 100 -10.07 -18.79 -5.36
C MET A 100 -9.65 -20.26 -5.22
N ASP A 101 -10.61 -21.14 -5.30
CA ASP A 101 -10.41 -22.58 -5.46
C ASP A 101 -10.67 -22.98 -6.92
N LEU A 102 -9.87 -23.91 -7.44
CA LEU A 102 -10.07 -24.50 -8.76
C LEU A 102 -10.64 -25.91 -8.63
N THR A 103 -11.57 -26.25 -9.52
CA THR A 103 -12.07 -27.60 -9.68
C THR A 103 -11.84 -28.10 -11.09
N ALA A 104 -11.62 -29.39 -11.25
CA ALA A 104 -11.59 -30.05 -12.55
C ALA A 104 -12.28 -31.40 -12.44
N SER A 105 -13.06 -31.75 -13.46
CA SER A 105 -13.76 -33.02 -13.52
C SER A 105 -13.88 -33.55 -14.94
N SER A 106 -13.91 -34.88 -15.06
CA SER A 106 -14.24 -35.60 -16.28
C SER A 106 -15.14 -36.80 -15.93
N PRO A 107 -15.87 -37.38 -16.88
CA PRO A 107 -16.78 -38.50 -16.60
C PRO A 107 -16.13 -39.74 -16.02
N ASN A 108 -14.84 -39.96 -16.33
CA ASN A 108 -14.13 -41.21 -16.01
C ASN A 108 -13.00 -41.02 -14.97
N ALA A 109 -12.86 -39.82 -14.37
CA ALA A 109 -11.86 -39.58 -13.37
C ALA A 109 -12.47 -39.03 -12.07
N THR A 110 -11.76 -39.28 -10.97
CA THR A 110 -12.10 -38.65 -9.69
C THR A 110 -12.01 -37.14 -9.81
N PRO A 111 -13.05 -36.39 -9.45
CA PRO A 111 -13.00 -34.93 -9.48
C PRO A 111 -11.84 -34.37 -8.63
N TYR A 112 -11.15 -33.40 -9.18
CA TYR A 112 -10.10 -32.66 -8.49
C TYR A 112 -10.67 -31.37 -7.90
N THR A 113 -10.37 -31.13 -6.64
CA THR A 113 -10.57 -29.83 -6.01
C THR A 113 -9.24 -29.41 -5.43
N GLY A 114 -8.65 -28.39 -6.00
CA GLY A 114 -7.41 -27.79 -5.53
C GLY A 114 -7.71 -26.48 -4.83
N GLY A 115 -7.48 -26.43 -3.52
CA GLY A 115 -7.29 -25.16 -2.86
C GLY A 115 -6.00 -24.52 -3.38
N VAL A 116 -6.11 -23.41 -4.02
CA VAL A 116 -4.92 -22.72 -4.53
C VAL A 116 -4.51 -21.73 -3.47
N ASP A 117 -3.79 -22.18 -2.46
CA ASP A 117 -3.26 -21.34 -1.36
C ASP A 117 -2.50 -20.10 -1.85
N ASN A 118 -2.12 -20.07 -3.13
CA ASN A 118 -1.42 -18.98 -3.77
C ASN A 118 -2.31 -17.94 -4.46
N TYR A 119 -3.62 -18.20 -4.62
CA TYR A 119 -4.55 -17.25 -5.26
C TYR A 119 -5.46 -16.60 -4.23
N HIS A 120 -4.87 -15.76 -3.41
CA HIS A 120 -5.62 -14.91 -2.51
C HIS A 120 -5.33 -13.45 -2.79
N SER A 121 -6.31 -12.60 -2.53
CA SER A 121 -6.18 -11.15 -2.62
C SER A 121 -6.81 -10.52 -1.42
N SER A 122 -6.04 -9.70 -0.72
CA SER A 122 -6.53 -8.94 0.42
C SER A 122 -6.72 -7.47 0.06
N VAL A 123 -7.86 -6.94 0.45
CA VAL A 123 -8.23 -5.54 0.23
C VAL A 123 -8.62 -4.88 1.55
N ARG A 124 -8.41 -3.58 1.63
CA ARG A 124 -8.97 -2.72 2.65
C ARG A 124 -10.01 -1.82 2.03
N TYR A 125 -11.22 -1.83 2.59
CA TYR A 125 -12.22 -0.80 2.40
C TYR A 125 -12.10 0.19 3.55
N ASP A 126 -12.07 1.48 3.26
CA ASP A 126 -11.91 2.50 4.29
C ASP A 126 -12.86 3.69 4.11
N TYR A 127 -12.98 4.48 5.18
CA TYR A 127 -13.60 5.80 5.17
C TYR A 127 -12.60 6.78 5.79
N ALA A 128 -11.58 7.13 5.03
CA ALA A 128 -10.39 7.77 5.54
C ALA A 128 -10.50 9.28 5.75
N GLY A 129 -11.53 9.93 5.24
CA GLY A 129 -11.65 11.38 5.30
C GLY A 129 -10.53 12.11 4.56
N LYS A 130 -10.23 13.33 5.00
CA LYS A 130 -9.21 14.21 4.39
C LYS A 130 -7.81 13.60 4.21
N PRO A 131 -7.30 12.77 5.15
CA PRO A 131 -5.96 12.22 5.03
C PRO A 131 -5.66 11.44 3.75
N ALA A 132 -6.67 10.96 3.05
CA ALA A 132 -6.51 10.17 1.83
C ALA A 132 -7.19 10.80 0.60
N GLY A 133 -7.36 12.10 0.56
CA GLY A 133 -7.95 12.84 -0.55
C GLY A 133 -9.46 12.68 -0.64
N LYS A 134 -9.97 11.49 -1.00
CA LYS A 134 -11.41 11.18 -0.97
C LYS A 134 -11.79 10.42 0.29
N TYR A 135 -13.00 10.70 0.80
CA TYR A 135 -13.43 10.16 2.09
C TYR A 135 -13.43 8.64 2.14
N LYS A 136 -13.93 7.98 1.11
CA LYS A 136 -14.01 6.52 1.04
C LYS A 136 -13.17 5.96 -0.11
N GLY A 137 -12.72 4.73 0.04
CA GLY A 137 -11.93 4.06 -1.00
C GLY A 137 -11.62 2.62 -0.66
N THR A 138 -10.92 2.00 -1.59
CA THR A 138 -10.48 0.61 -1.52
C THR A 138 -9.06 0.51 -2.04
N VAL A 139 -8.23 -0.27 -1.37
CA VAL A 139 -6.85 -0.54 -1.79
C VAL A 139 -6.51 -2.02 -1.61
N PHE A 140 -5.67 -2.55 -2.48
CA PHE A 140 -5.05 -3.86 -2.28
C PHE A 140 -3.95 -3.76 -1.23
N THR A 141 -4.03 -4.56 -0.17
CA THR A 141 -3.11 -4.44 0.98
C THR A 141 -1.71 -4.96 0.70
N ALA A 142 -1.57 -5.82 -0.32
CA ALA A 142 -0.27 -6.33 -0.77
C ALA A 142 0.46 -5.36 -1.73
N ALA A 143 -0.18 -4.26 -2.13
CA ALA A 143 0.46 -3.28 -2.99
C ALA A 143 1.60 -2.58 -2.25
N ARG A 144 2.80 -2.62 -2.85
CA ARG A 144 3.96 -1.89 -2.33
C ARG A 144 3.87 -0.43 -2.75
N VAL A 145 3.66 0.46 -1.80
CA VAL A 145 3.65 1.90 -2.03
C VAL A 145 5.07 2.43 -1.94
N GLU A 146 5.50 3.19 -2.94
CA GLU A 146 6.83 3.81 -2.98
C GLU A 146 6.73 5.32 -3.24
N LEU A 147 7.44 6.11 -2.43
CA LEU A 147 7.83 7.47 -2.78
C LEU A 147 9.08 7.38 -3.66
N VAL A 148 8.97 7.81 -4.90
CA VAL A 148 10.10 7.86 -5.83
C VAL A 148 10.51 9.30 -6.04
N MET A 149 11.77 9.64 -5.75
CA MET A 149 12.35 10.96 -6.02
C MET A 149 13.62 10.81 -6.84
N SER A 150 13.96 11.84 -7.62
CA SER A 150 15.16 11.85 -8.46
C SER A 150 16.18 12.88 -7.97
N GLN A 151 17.44 12.52 -7.94
CA GLN A 151 18.56 13.45 -7.69
C GLN A 151 18.74 14.49 -8.82
N LYS A 152 18.02 14.30 -9.95
CA LYS A 152 18.03 15.25 -11.09
C LYS A 152 16.78 16.12 -11.14
N ASP A 153 15.86 15.97 -10.19
CA ASP A 153 14.66 16.81 -10.12
C ASP A 153 15.06 18.26 -9.82
N PRO A 154 14.76 19.23 -10.68
CA PRO A 154 15.16 20.61 -10.48
C PRO A 154 14.45 21.29 -9.29
N GLU A 155 13.32 20.75 -8.82
CA GLU A 155 12.53 21.34 -7.74
C GLU A 155 12.76 20.70 -6.36
N ALA A 156 13.27 19.45 -6.30
CA ALA A 156 13.45 18.69 -5.05
C ALA A 156 14.78 17.92 -5.02
N LYS A 157 15.81 18.46 -5.69
CA LYS A 157 17.12 17.84 -5.81
C LYS A 157 17.84 17.69 -4.47
N GLU A 158 17.83 18.72 -3.65
CA GLU A 158 18.57 18.73 -2.37
C GLU A 158 17.91 17.77 -1.37
N SER A 159 16.58 17.75 -1.32
CA SER A 159 15.82 16.80 -0.54
C SER A 159 16.11 15.36 -1.00
N ALA A 160 16.07 15.08 -2.31
CA ALA A 160 16.43 13.78 -2.85
C ALA A 160 17.88 13.36 -2.52
N LEU A 161 18.85 14.29 -2.60
CA LEU A 161 20.25 14.03 -2.23
C LEU A 161 20.40 13.76 -0.74
N HIS A 162 19.69 14.50 0.12
CA HIS A 162 19.70 14.24 1.56
C HIS A 162 19.17 12.85 1.88
N ILE A 163 18.01 12.47 1.32
CA ILE A 163 17.41 11.14 1.52
C ILE A 163 18.34 10.06 0.95
N TYR A 164 18.95 10.28 -0.22
CA TYR A 164 19.93 9.33 -0.77
C TYR A 164 21.09 9.06 0.18
N ASP A 165 21.68 10.13 0.76
CA ASP A 165 22.78 9.99 1.72
C ASP A 165 22.30 9.31 3.01
N ALA A 166 21.10 9.65 3.50
CA ALA A 166 20.50 9.02 4.68
C ALA A 166 20.31 7.50 4.51
N LEU A 167 19.91 7.06 3.31
CA LEU A 167 19.69 5.64 3.00
C LEU A 167 20.99 4.87 2.69
N ASN A 168 21.95 5.50 2.02
CA ASN A 168 23.13 4.81 1.48
C ASN A 168 24.43 5.08 2.25
N ARG A 169 24.49 6.20 2.99
CA ARG A 169 25.65 6.65 3.77
C ARG A 169 25.24 7.19 5.13
N PRO A 170 24.38 6.48 5.90
CA PRO A 170 23.76 7.01 7.10
C PRO A 170 24.76 7.49 8.15
N GLU A 171 25.90 6.81 8.28
CA GLU A 171 26.98 7.22 9.19
C GLU A 171 27.59 8.59 8.89
N ARG A 172 27.44 9.10 7.66
CA ARG A 172 27.91 10.42 7.23
C ARG A 172 26.85 11.51 7.36
N THR A 173 25.69 11.17 7.89
CA THR A 173 24.57 12.10 8.11
C THR A 173 24.43 12.44 9.58
N PHE A 174 23.94 13.65 9.90
CA PHE A 174 23.81 14.08 11.28
C PHE A 174 22.44 13.72 11.87
N PRO A 175 22.37 13.23 13.15
CA PRO A 175 23.48 12.87 14.03
C PRO A 175 24.25 11.66 13.51
N SER A 176 25.59 11.69 13.65
CA SER A 176 26.49 10.65 13.13
C SER A 176 26.98 9.72 14.24
N TRP A 177 26.95 8.42 13.97
CA TRP A 177 27.50 7.39 14.85
C TRP A 177 27.80 6.11 14.05
N PRO A 178 28.81 5.32 14.48
CA PRO A 178 29.20 4.08 13.80
C PRO A 178 28.08 3.03 13.80
N GLY A 179 27.85 2.37 12.65
CA GLY A 179 26.82 1.35 12.51
C GLY A 179 25.39 1.90 12.35
N LYS A 180 25.24 3.20 12.13
CA LYS A 180 23.94 3.83 11.90
C LYS A 180 23.27 3.24 10.67
N THR A 181 21.98 2.94 10.80
CA THR A 181 21.09 2.59 9.70
C THR A 181 19.83 3.45 9.77
N ILE A 182 19.23 3.75 8.62
CA ILE A 182 18.00 4.54 8.55
C ILE A 182 16.98 3.77 7.68
N PRO A 183 15.72 3.61 8.16
CA PRO A 183 14.69 2.89 7.40
C PRO A 183 14.15 3.70 6.22
N GLY A 184 13.38 3.04 5.37
CA GLY A 184 12.69 3.61 4.21
C GLY A 184 12.88 2.81 2.93
N ALA A 185 14.07 2.26 2.68
CA ALA A 185 14.33 1.49 1.45
C ALA A 185 14.05 -0.01 1.60
N LYS A 186 14.61 -0.64 2.63
CA LYS A 186 14.43 -2.09 2.92
C LYS A 186 13.37 -2.32 3.98
N GLU A 187 13.42 -1.56 5.06
CA GLU A 187 12.40 -1.48 6.10
C GLU A 187 11.43 -0.36 5.71
N PRO A 188 10.10 -0.53 5.79
CA PRO A 188 9.15 0.52 5.47
C PRO A 188 9.20 1.66 6.48
N LEU A 189 8.66 2.81 6.08
CA LEU A 189 8.20 3.87 6.97
C LEU A 189 6.70 3.70 7.18
N HIS A 190 6.19 4.08 8.35
CA HIS A 190 4.77 4.03 8.69
C HIS A 190 4.21 5.43 8.89
N ARG A 191 3.16 5.77 8.15
CA ARG A 191 2.56 7.11 8.21
C ARG A 191 1.96 7.40 9.59
N VAL A 192 2.19 8.63 10.07
CA VAL A 192 1.54 9.25 11.21
C VAL A 192 0.64 10.39 10.74
N ILE A 193 -0.58 10.47 11.25
CA ILE A 193 -1.51 11.59 11.01
C ILE A 193 -1.74 12.45 12.27
N ASP A 194 -1.28 12.02 13.43
CA ASP A 194 -1.37 12.76 14.68
C ASP A 194 -0.51 14.04 14.58
N PRO A 195 -1.14 15.24 14.64
CA PRO A 195 -0.43 16.50 14.51
C PRO A 195 0.56 16.76 15.63
N ASP A 196 0.28 16.31 16.85
CA ASP A 196 1.17 16.51 17.99
C ASP A 196 2.46 15.70 17.84
N LYS A 197 2.34 14.47 17.33
CA LYS A 197 3.52 13.63 17.04
C LYS A 197 4.33 14.16 15.87
N ILE A 198 3.67 14.64 14.81
CA ILE A 198 4.34 15.29 13.66
C ILE A 198 5.09 16.53 14.11
N ASP A 199 4.45 17.37 14.93
CA ASP A 199 5.08 18.59 15.46
C ASP A 199 6.26 18.28 16.39
N ALA A 200 6.13 17.25 17.24
CA ALA A 200 7.23 16.79 18.09
C ALA A 200 8.44 16.33 17.27
N ASN A 201 8.23 15.56 16.20
CA ASN A 201 9.28 15.15 15.27
C ASN A 201 9.98 16.38 14.65
N ARG A 202 9.21 17.34 14.11
CA ARG A 202 9.76 18.58 13.54
C ARG A 202 10.57 19.39 14.54
N LYS A 203 10.03 19.59 15.74
CA LYS A 203 10.73 20.34 16.81
C LYS A 203 12.06 19.68 17.16
N LYS A 204 12.09 18.34 17.27
CA LYS A 204 13.31 17.60 17.53
C LYS A 204 14.32 17.76 16.40
N SER A 205 13.89 17.63 15.15
CA SER A 205 14.76 17.82 13.97
C SER A 205 15.35 19.22 13.91
N ILE A 206 14.53 20.26 14.13
CA ILE A 206 14.99 21.66 14.20
C ILE A 206 16.02 21.88 15.30
N GLN A 207 15.82 21.27 16.48
CA GLN A 207 16.80 21.34 17.57
C GLN A 207 18.13 20.73 17.16
N GLU A 208 18.11 19.58 16.46
CA GLU A 208 19.33 18.94 15.96
C GLU A 208 20.01 19.78 14.88
N CYS A 209 19.26 20.38 13.93
CA CYS A 209 19.81 21.31 12.97
C CYS A 209 20.52 22.49 13.67
N LYS A 210 19.88 23.11 14.66
CA LYS A 210 20.46 24.23 15.41
C LYS A 210 21.74 23.90 16.15
N LYS A 211 21.94 22.66 16.59
CA LYS A 211 23.19 22.22 17.22
C LYS A 211 24.40 22.29 16.25
N VAL A 212 24.15 22.04 14.96
CA VAL A 212 25.20 21.99 13.94
C VAL A 212 25.40 23.34 13.26
N TRP A 213 24.30 24.01 12.89
CA TRP A 213 24.32 25.20 12.04
C TRP A 213 24.00 26.51 12.78
N GLY A 214 23.62 26.42 14.07
CA GLY A 214 23.22 27.59 14.84
C GLY A 214 21.82 28.11 14.43
N ASP A 215 21.66 29.45 14.57
CA ASP A 215 20.43 30.10 14.12
C ASP A 215 20.53 30.42 12.62
N TYR A 216 19.63 29.83 11.85
CA TYR A 216 19.52 29.99 10.40
C TYR A 216 18.31 30.82 9.96
N THR A 217 17.70 31.53 10.90
CA THR A 217 16.54 32.40 10.61
C THR A 217 16.91 33.45 9.54
N GLY A 218 16.08 33.51 8.49
CA GLY A 218 16.27 34.45 7.38
C GLY A 218 17.35 34.06 6.36
N SER A 219 18.00 32.90 6.49
CA SER A 219 19.01 32.41 5.53
C SER A 219 18.42 31.88 4.21
N GLY A 220 17.10 31.64 4.15
CA GLY A 220 16.46 30.94 3.02
C GLY A 220 16.56 29.42 3.10
N LEU A 221 17.37 28.90 4.03
CA LEU A 221 17.50 27.46 4.26
C LEU A 221 16.48 26.96 5.29
N GLU A 222 16.10 25.71 5.17
CA GLU A 222 15.23 25.00 6.09
C GLU A 222 15.88 23.69 6.55
N CYS A 223 15.52 23.25 7.74
CA CYS A 223 15.94 21.95 8.28
C CYS A 223 15.11 20.84 7.65
N ASP A 224 15.69 20.06 6.75
CA ASP A 224 15.10 18.84 6.21
C ASP A 224 15.38 17.67 7.14
N GLU A 225 14.40 16.80 7.28
CA GLU A 225 14.48 15.59 8.13
C GLU A 225 14.12 14.32 7.37
N TYR A 226 14.88 13.25 7.63
CA TYR A 226 14.59 11.93 7.14
C TYR A 226 14.87 10.85 8.21
N PRO A 227 13.96 9.91 8.56
CA PRO A 227 12.58 9.79 8.05
C PRO A 227 11.72 11.02 8.33
N PHE A 228 10.66 11.17 7.53
CA PHE A 228 9.81 12.36 7.56
C PHE A 228 9.13 12.56 8.92
N ALA A 229 8.86 13.80 9.29
CA ALA A 229 8.11 14.10 10.52
C ALA A 229 6.77 13.36 10.63
N SER A 230 6.14 13.10 9.49
CA SER A 230 4.87 12.37 9.38
C SER A 230 5.04 10.85 9.38
N THR A 231 6.07 10.32 10.04
CA THR A 231 6.30 8.87 10.16
C THR A 231 6.59 8.44 11.60
N GLU A 232 6.28 7.18 11.93
CA GLU A 232 6.59 6.56 13.23
C GLU A 232 8.11 6.51 13.47
N GLU A 233 8.89 6.43 12.39
CA GLU A 233 10.34 6.37 12.36
C GLU A 233 10.99 7.76 12.47
N GLY A 234 10.21 8.81 12.68
CA GLY A 234 10.69 10.18 12.83
C GLY A 234 11.62 10.38 14.02
N SER A 235 12.19 11.57 14.13
CA SER A 235 13.30 11.90 15.05
C SER A 235 13.00 11.66 16.53
N THR A 236 11.73 11.59 16.95
CA THR A 236 11.33 11.34 18.33
C THR A 236 11.19 9.85 18.67
N LYS A 237 11.43 8.91 17.74
CA LYS A 237 11.36 7.47 18.00
C LYS A 237 12.33 6.99 19.09
N GLY A 238 13.43 7.73 19.30
CA GLY A 238 14.37 7.47 20.39
C GLY A 238 15.55 6.55 20.04
N ASP A 239 15.58 6.02 18.82
CA ASP A 239 16.65 5.13 18.33
C ASP A 239 17.77 5.88 17.58
N ASN A 240 17.65 7.19 17.40
CA ASN A 240 18.55 8.05 16.63
C ASN A 240 18.75 7.62 15.15
N ARG A 241 17.88 6.79 14.60
CA ARG A 241 17.93 6.33 13.21
C ARG A 241 17.28 7.35 12.27
N PHE A 242 17.71 8.60 12.35
CA PHE A 242 17.24 9.70 11.52
C PHE A 242 18.40 10.58 11.05
N SER A 243 18.13 11.47 10.10
CA SER A 243 19.08 12.42 9.57
C SER A 243 18.44 13.81 9.47
N VAL A 244 19.23 14.85 9.73
CA VAL A 244 18.84 16.24 9.45
C VAL A 244 19.88 16.91 8.59
N ARG A 245 19.43 17.81 7.71
CA ARG A 245 20.29 18.60 6.82
C ARG A 245 19.66 19.96 6.56
N MET A 246 20.50 20.99 6.47
CA MET A 246 20.08 22.28 5.95
C MET A 246 20.05 22.24 4.43
N ILE A 247 18.91 22.55 3.84
CA ILE A 247 18.71 22.62 2.39
C ILE A 247 17.91 23.87 2.01
N ASP A 248 17.84 24.17 0.72
CA ASP A 248 17.03 25.26 0.20
C ASP A 248 15.55 25.10 0.58
N GLY A 249 14.94 26.19 1.09
CA GLY A 249 13.58 26.13 1.62
C GLY A 249 12.52 25.74 0.58
N PRO A 250 12.49 26.31 -0.64
CA PRO A 250 11.66 25.85 -1.74
C PRO A 250 11.79 24.35 -2.04
N ASP A 251 13.01 23.84 -2.11
CA ASP A 251 13.30 22.41 -2.36
C ASP A 251 12.74 21.52 -1.24
N ASN A 252 12.96 21.90 0.02
CA ASN A 252 12.42 21.19 1.18
C ASN A 252 10.89 21.09 1.14
N ARG A 253 10.21 22.20 0.85
CA ARG A 253 8.75 22.22 0.74
C ARG A 253 8.25 21.34 -0.41
N LYS A 254 8.97 21.34 -1.54
CA LYS A 254 8.64 20.47 -2.68
C LYS A 254 8.78 18.99 -2.35
N GLY A 255 9.82 18.61 -1.64
CA GLY A 255 9.96 17.25 -1.09
C GLY A 255 8.76 16.85 -0.23
N GLY A 256 8.31 17.74 0.64
CA GLY A 256 7.09 17.53 1.46
C GLY A 256 5.81 17.39 0.62
N GLU A 257 5.66 18.12 -0.49
CA GLU A 257 4.54 17.97 -1.43
C GLU A 257 4.53 16.58 -2.06
N TYR A 258 5.69 16.04 -2.45
CA TYR A 258 5.79 14.69 -3.02
C TYR A 258 5.38 13.61 -2.01
N VAL A 259 5.83 13.74 -0.75
CA VAL A 259 5.39 12.84 0.33
C VAL A 259 3.86 12.87 0.48
N ASN A 260 3.27 14.07 0.53
CA ASN A 260 1.82 14.24 0.67
C ASN A 260 1.05 13.70 -0.54
N ALA A 261 1.59 13.86 -1.75
CA ALA A 261 1.01 13.29 -2.97
C ALA A 261 0.97 11.75 -2.91
N VAL A 262 2.05 11.10 -2.46
CA VAL A 262 2.08 9.64 -2.26
C VAL A 262 1.02 9.20 -1.25
N TYR A 263 0.90 9.90 -0.12
CA TYR A 263 -0.12 9.61 0.88
C TYR A 263 -1.54 9.68 0.31
N THR A 264 -1.80 10.70 -0.47
CA THR A 264 -3.14 10.97 -1.02
C THR A 264 -3.48 10.00 -2.14
N LEU A 265 -2.59 9.85 -3.12
CA LEU A 265 -2.82 9.05 -4.33
C LEU A 265 -2.90 7.55 -4.03
N ASN A 266 -2.14 7.09 -3.02
CA ASN A 266 -2.09 5.67 -2.67
C ASN A 266 -2.92 5.34 -1.42
N ARG A 267 -3.69 6.27 -0.89
CA ARG A 267 -4.48 6.11 0.33
C ARG A 267 -3.67 5.52 1.49
N VAL A 268 -2.48 6.06 1.72
CA VAL A 268 -1.64 5.68 2.85
C VAL A 268 -2.24 6.30 4.11
N LEU A 269 -2.83 5.50 4.97
CA LEU A 269 -3.49 5.93 6.20
C LEU A 269 -2.54 5.83 7.40
N ASN A 270 -3.01 6.25 8.59
CA ASN A 270 -2.23 6.15 9.82
C ASN A 270 -1.78 4.70 10.09
N GLY A 271 -0.48 4.49 10.29
CA GLY A 271 0.13 3.19 10.48
C GLY A 271 0.37 2.39 9.18
N ASP A 272 -0.07 2.87 8.02
CA ASP A 272 0.19 2.17 6.75
C ASP A 272 1.65 2.29 6.34
N PRO A 273 2.25 1.20 5.82
CA PRO A 273 3.63 1.20 5.37
C PRO A 273 3.80 1.83 3.99
N PHE A 274 4.92 2.48 3.77
CA PHE A 274 5.41 2.89 2.46
C PHE A 274 6.94 2.86 2.42
N TYR A 275 7.48 2.83 1.22
CA TYR A 275 8.92 2.76 0.98
C TYR A 275 9.41 4.03 0.27
N VAL A 276 10.71 4.25 0.32
CA VAL A 276 11.36 5.39 -0.34
C VAL A 276 12.45 4.88 -1.28
N LYS A 277 12.41 5.37 -2.52
CA LYS A 277 13.36 5.04 -3.57
C LYS A 277 13.90 6.32 -4.19
N ILE A 278 15.21 6.49 -4.17
CA ILE A 278 15.88 7.60 -4.83
C ILE A 278 16.52 7.09 -6.12
N THR A 279 16.24 7.78 -7.21
CA THR A 279 16.81 7.49 -8.54
C THR A 279 17.83 8.55 -8.94
N ASN A 280 18.69 8.18 -9.89
CA ASN A 280 19.72 9.08 -10.47
C ASN A 280 19.14 9.97 -11.56
#